data_405b6a94e0b2ace77d5831e5f690602e
#
_entry.id   405b6a94e0b2ace77d5831e5f690602e
#
_cell.length_a   1.000
_cell.length_b   1.000
_cell.length_c   1.000
_cell.angle_alpha   90.00
_cell.angle_beta   90.00
_cell.angle_gamma   90.00
#
_symmetry.space_group_name_H-M   'P 1'
#
loop_
_entity.id
_entity.type
_entity.pdbx_description
1 polymer ?
#
loop_
_entity_poly.entity_id
_entity_poly.type
_entity_poly.pdbx_seq_one_letter_code
_entity_poly.pdbx_strand_id
1 'polypeptide(L)'
;MLRRHPRQLARLYRPFYYDRQAEHASGDPKVSWVPCFDYQGGRLRARFSPGLVRKGYALMETRLDAEAEDALEALRDVMRDTRLWMEFTIERGQLQYLNNREFAHYRSEFKDDETRKRHLIRLWFREQGRPFYDG
;
A
#
# COMPACT_ATOMS: atom_id res chain seq x y z
N MET A 1 -2.35 9.81 -12.47
CA MET A 1 -3.75 9.93 -12.05
C MET A 1 -4.40 11.19 -12.59
N LEU A 2 -4.05 12.39 -12.12
CA LEU A 2 -4.78 13.63 -12.45
C LEU A 2 -5.03 13.85 -13.96
N ARG A 3 -4.04 13.61 -14.80
CA ARG A 3 -4.18 13.80 -16.27
C ARG A 3 -4.99 12.72 -16.97
N ARG A 4 -4.93 11.46 -16.51
CA ARG A 4 -5.55 10.31 -17.18
C ARG A 4 -6.91 9.95 -16.58
N HIS A 5 -7.05 10.06 -15.26
CA HIS A 5 -8.19 9.55 -14.49
C HIS A 5 -8.63 10.54 -13.41
N PRO A 6 -9.07 11.77 -13.77
CA PRO A 6 -9.42 12.80 -12.78
C PRO A 6 -10.63 12.43 -11.91
N ARG A 7 -11.61 11.73 -12.46
CA ARG A 7 -12.79 11.28 -11.70
C ARG A 7 -12.42 10.20 -10.68
N GLN A 8 -11.65 9.21 -11.12
CA GLN A 8 -11.16 8.12 -10.28
C GLN A 8 -10.23 8.65 -9.18
N LEU A 9 -9.44 9.69 -9.47
CA LEU A 9 -8.62 10.34 -8.46
C LEU A 9 -9.45 10.89 -7.31
N ALA A 10 -10.57 11.55 -7.59
CA ALA A 10 -11.47 12.08 -6.55
C ALA A 10 -12.00 10.97 -5.62
N ARG A 11 -12.32 9.79 -6.17
CA ARG A 11 -12.75 8.64 -5.35
C ARG A 11 -11.65 8.14 -4.42
N LEU A 12 -10.39 8.20 -4.82
CA LEU A 12 -9.24 7.75 -4.02
C LEU A 12 -8.96 8.62 -2.79
N TYR A 13 -9.51 9.83 -2.72
CA TYR A 13 -9.49 10.67 -1.50
C TYR A 13 -10.61 10.34 -0.50
N ARG A 14 -11.58 9.51 -0.88
CA ARG A 14 -12.59 8.98 0.04
C ARG A 14 -12.10 7.68 0.67
N PRO A 15 -12.49 7.36 1.92
CA PRO A 15 -11.98 6.20 2.63
C PRO A 15 -12.33 4.85 1.99
N PHE A 16 -11.48 3.87 2.30
CA PHE A 16 -11.63 2.44 2.03
C PHE A 16 -11.37 1.65 3.30
N TYR A 17 -11.94 0.47 3.43
CA TYR A 17 -11.56 -0.50 4.43
C TYR A 17 -10.26 -1.20 4.02
N TYR A 18 -9.25 -1.12 4.89
CA TYR A 18 -8.00 -1.85 4.75
C TYR A 18 -7.90 -2.91 5.84
N ASP A 19 -7.59 -4.14 5.48
CA ASP A 19 -7.20 -5.18 6.42
C ASP A 19 -5.90 -4.78 7.13
N ARG A 20 -5.94 -4.72 8.45
CA ARG A 20 -4.77 -4.45 9.29
C ARG A 20 -3.87 -5.67 9.50
N GLN A 21 -4.28 -6.82 8.96
CA GLN A 21 -3.57 -8.10 9.11
C GLN A 21 -3.37 -8.45 10.59
N ALA A 22 -2.12 -8.73 10.99
CA ALA A 22 -1.75 -8.98 12.39
C ALA A 22 -1.27 -7.71 13.13
N GLU A 23 -1.43 -6.53 12.53
CA GLU A 23 -0.94 -5.26 13.09
C GLU A 23 -2.00 -4.56 13.93
N HIS A 24 -2.70 -5.31 14.79
CA HIS A 24 -3.66 -4.79 15.76
C HIS A 24 -3.56 -5.57 17.07
N ALA A 25 -3.86 -4.92 18.19
CA ALA A 25 -3.96 -5.58 19.48
C ALA A 25 -5.25 -6.43 19.57
N SER A 26 -5.31 -7.33 20.53
CA SER A 26 -6.53 -8.08 20.82
C SER A 26 -7.64 -7.10 21.24
N GLY A 27 -8.78 -7.16 20.55
CA GLY A 27 -9.92 -6.26 20.78
C GLY A 27 -9.93 -4.99 19.91
N ASP A 28 -8.85 -4.67 19.24
CA ASP A 28 -8.82 -3.57 18.26
C ASP A 28 -9.58 -3.91 16.97
N PRO A 29 -10.07 -2.93 16.23
CA PRO A 29 -10.64 -3.14 14.90
C PRO A 29 -9.66 -3.85 13.97
N LYS A 30 -10.12 -4.87 13.26
CA LYS A 30 -9.32 -5.61 12.27
C LYS A 30 -9.09 -4.84 10.97
N VAL A 31 -9.82 -3.76 10.79
CA VAL A 31 -9.75 -2.90 9.60
C VAL A 31 -9.50 -1.45 10.00
N SER A 32 -8.84 -0.70 9.11
CA SER A 32 -8.76 0.76 9.15
C SER A 32 -9.63 1.36 8.04
N TRP A 33 -10.27 2.52 8.32
CA TRP A 33 -11.12 3.25 7.38
C TRP A 33 -10.40 4.54 6.98
N VAL A 34 -9.62 4.47 5.90
CA VAL A 34 -8.71 5.54 5.48
C VAL A 34 -8.68 5.69 3.95
N PRO A 35 -8.39 6.88 3.40
CA PRO A 35 -8.27 7.07 1.96
C PRO A 35 -6.96 6.49 1.38
N CYS A 36 -6.95 6.25 0.05
CA CYS A 36 -5.72 5.94 -0.67
C CYS A 36 -4.79 7.16 -0.73
N PHE A 37 -5.34 8.34 -0.91
CA PHE A 37 -4.60 9.60 -0.92
C PHE A 37 -5.10 10.54 0.15
N ASP A 38 -4.16 11.17 0.82
CA ASP A 38 -4.40 12.15 1.86
C ASP A 38 -3.40 13.30 1.72
N TYR A 39 -3.85 14.52 1.97
CA TYR A 39 -3.01 15.72 1.86
C TYR A 39 -2.96 16.41 3.23
N GLN A 40 -1.83 16.28 3.91
CA GLN A 40 -1.63 16.84 5.23
C GLN A 40 -0.29 17.60 5.32
N GLY A 41 -0.32 18.75 5.96
CA GLY A 41 0.88 19.55 6.19
C GLY A 41 1.62 19.93 4.91
N GLY A 42 0.90 20.16 3.81
CA GLY A 42 1.50 20.51 2.53
C GLY A 42 2.08 19.31 1.75
N ARG A 43 1.89 18.06 2.24
CA ARG A 43 2.43 16.84 1.62
C ARG A 43 1.32 15.88 1.23
N LEU A 44 1.45 15.31 0.03
CA LEU A 44 0.63 14.19 -0.40
C LEU A 44 1.18 12.91 0.25
N ARG A 45 0.28 12.18 0.90
CA ARG A 45 0.56 10.83 1.39
C ARG A 45 -0.25 9.85 0.60
N ALA A 46 0.33 8.70 0.31
CA ALA A 46 -0.32 7.64 -0.45
C ALA A 46 -0.30 6.32 0.32
N ARG A 47 -1.39 5.58 0.19
CA ARG A 47 -1.51 4.20 0.64
C ARG A 47 -2.12 3.41 -0.49
N PHE A 48 -1.39 2.46 -1.02
CA PHE A 48 -1.89 1.64 -2.10
C PHE A 48 -1.60 0.16 -1.86
N SER A 49 -2.62 -0.55 -1.46
CA SER A 49 -2.58 -2.01 -1.35
C SER A 49 -3.97 -2.58 -1.69
N PRO A 50 -4.28 -2.78 -2.98
CA PRO A 50 -5.60 -3.24 -3.40
C PRO A 50 -5.97 -4.60 -2.83
N GLY A 51 -4.99 -5.45 -2.55
CA GLY A 51 -5.21 -6.73 -1.87
C GLY A 51 -5.72 -6.55 -0.44
N LEU A 52 -5.15 -5.60 0.31
CA LEU A 52 -5.61 -5.30 1.67
C LEU A 52 -6.98 -4.62 1.68
N VAL A 53 -7.28 -3.81 0.67
CA VAL A 53 -8.62 -3.23 0.50
C VAL A 53 -9.66 -4.35 0.31
N ARG A 54 -9.45 -5.26 -0.65
CA ARG A 54 -10.39 -6.37 -0.88
C ARG A 54 -10.60 -7.24 0.36
N LYS A 55 -9.53 -7.54 1.09
CA LYS A 55 -9.60 -8.26 2.37
C LYS A 55 -10.36 -7.47 3.44
N GLY A 56 -10.14 -6.15 3.51
CA GLY A 56 -10.84 -5.27 4.45
C GLY A 56 -12.36 -5.29 4.21
N TYR A 57 -12.80 -5.18 2.96
CA TYR A 57 -14.21 -5.28 2.63
C TYR A 57 -14.79 -6.67 2.90
N ALA A 58 -14.03 -7.74 2.69
CA ALA A 58 -14.44 -9.09 3.05
C ALA A 58 -14.61 -9.26 4.58
N LEU A 59 -13.70 -8.71 5.38
CA LEU A 59 -13.79 -8.73 6.85
C LEU A 59 -14.99 -7.93 7.37
N MET A 60 -15.41 -6.91 6.65
CA MET A 60 -16.59 -6.10 6.97
C MET A 60 -17.89 -6.65 6.37
N GLU A 61 -17.83 -7.84 5.73
CA GLU A 61 -18.98 -8.49 5.07
C GLU A 61 -19.73 -7.56 4.10
N THR A 62 -18.99 -6.67 3.44
CA THR A 62 -19.50 -5.69 2.48
C THR A 62 -18.74 -5.76 1.16
N ARG A 63 -19.20 -5.02 0.16
CA ARG A 63 -18.59 -5.00 -1.17
C ARG A 63 -18.10 -3.60 -1.53
N LEU A 64 -17.04 -3.56 -2.31
CA LEU A 64 -16.65 -2.34 -3.01
C LEU A 64 -17.78 -1.93 -3.95
N ASP A 65 -18.11 -0.64 -3.96
CA ASP A 65 -18.96 -0.06 -5.00
C ASP A 65 -18.20 0.02 -6.34
N ALA A 66 -18.93 0.13 -7.44
CA ALA A 66 -18.35 0.14 -8.78
C ALA A 66 -17.38 1.33 -8.98
N GLU A 67 -17.67 2.49 -8.39
CA GLU A 67 -16.81 3.67 -8.45
C GLU A 67 -15.47 3.42 -7.73
N ALA A 68 -15.52 2.74 -6.59
CA ALA A 68 -14.33 2.38 -5.84
C ALA A 68 -13.46 1.36 -6.58
N GLU A 69 -14.08 0.34 -7.18
CA GLU A 69 -13.36 -0.67 -7.97
C GLU A 69 -12.69 -0.03 -9.19
N ASP A 70 -13.41 0.81 -9.93
CA ASP A 70 -12.89 1.55 -11.08
C ASP A 70 -11.71 2.46 -10.69
N ALA A 71 -11.81 3.12 -9.55
CA ALA A 71 -10.73 3.97 -9.04
C ALA A 71 -9.47 3.18 -8.66
N LEU A 72 -9.61 2.01 -8.06
CA LEU A 72 -8.48 1.14 -7.73
C LEU A 72 -7.82 0.57 -8.99
N GLU A 73 -8.60 0.18 -10.01
CA GLU A 73 -8.07 -0.29 -11.28
C GLU A 73 -7.35 0.83 -12.04
N ALA A 74 -7.91 2.03 -12.08
CA ALA A 74 -7.26 3.20 -12.68
C ALA A 74 -5.92 3.54 -12.01
N LEU A 75 -5.85 3.42 -10.67
CA LEU A 75 -4.59 3.60 -9.96
C LEU A 75 -3.59 2.50 -10.29
N ARG A 76 -4.04 1.25 -10.37
CA ARG A 76 -3.21 0.11 -10.79
C ARG A 76 -2.65 0.31 -12.19
N ASP A 77 -3.47 0.79 -13.13
CA ASP A 77 -3.04 1.11 -14.49
C ASP A 77 -1.89 2.13 -14.51
N VAL A 78 -2.03 3.21 -13.75
CA VAL A 78 -0.96 4.21 -13.60
C VAL A 78 0.30 3.61 -12.99
N MET A 79 0.16 2.76 -11.96
CA MET A 79 1.29 2.10 -11.30
C MET A 79 2.04 1.11 -12.20
N ARG A 80 1.40 0.58 -13.23
CA ARG A 80 2.02 -0.30 -14.25
C ARG A 80 2.83 0.45 -15.31
N ASP A 81 2.77 1.76 -15.32
CA ASP A 81 3.56 2.56 -16.26
C ASP A 81 5.04 2.50 -15.88
N THR A 82 5.80 1.69 -16.61
CA THR A 82 7.23 1.45 -16.33
C THR A 82 8.10 2.70 -16.43
N ARG A 83 7.62 3.76 -17.09
CA ARG A 83 8.31 5.06 -17.12
C ARG A 83 8.36 5.76 -15.77
N LEU A 84 7.53 5.31 -14.82
CA LEU A 84 7.50 5.80 -13.44
C LEU A 84 8.33 4.93 -12.48
N TRP A 85 8.94 3.87 -12.98
CA TRP A 85 9.68 2.92 -12.16
C TRP A 85 11.16 3.29 -12.06
N MET A 86 11.72 3.00 -10.91
CA MET A 86 13.15 2.90 -10.69
C MET A 86 13.45 1.46 -10.28
N GLU A 87 14.10 0.73 -11.16
CA GLU A 87 14.47 -0.66 -10.91
C GLU A 87 15.92 -0.78 -10.49
N PHE A 88 16.18 -1.58 -9.49
CA PHE A 88 17.52 -1.91 -9.03
C PHE A 88 17.55 -3.25 -8.32
N THR A 89 18.70 -3.89 -8.29
CA THR A 89 18.94 -5.10 -7.52
C THR A 89 19.58 -4.75 -6.20
N ILE A 90 19.03 -5.29 -5.10
CA ILE A 90 19.65 -5.15 -3.77
C ILE A 90 20.65 -6.28 -3.60
N GLU A 91 21.91 -5.91 -3.42
CA GLU A 91 23.00 -6.83 -3.17
C GLU A 91 23.16 -7.16 -1.68
N ARG A 92 23.91 -8.21 -1.38
CA ARG A 92 24.20 -8.59 0.01
C ARG A 92 24.91 -7.45 0.75
N GLY A 93 24.40 -7.10 1.93
CA GLY A 93 24.93 -6.02 2.76
C GLY A 93 24.37 -4.62 2.44
N GLN A 94 23.56 -4.49 1.41
CA GLN A 94 22.90 -3.22 1.11
C GLN A 94 21.63 -3.01 1.95
N LEU A 95 21.38 -1.76 2.27
CA LEU A 95 20.18 -1.30 2.97
C LEU A 95 19.35 -0.42 2.04
N GLN A 96 18.07 -0.72 1.93
CA GLN A 96 17.08 0.16 1.31
C GLN A 96 16.28 0.87 2.40
N TYR A 97 16.33 2.19 2.42
CA TYR A 97 15.48 3.03 3.27
C TYR A 97 14.43 3.72 2.41
N LEU A 98 13.17 3.58 2.77
CA LEU A 98 12.05 4.02 1.94
C LEU A 98 10.96 4.69 2.78
N ASN A 99 10.47 5.86 2.34
CA ASN A 99 9.27 6.47 2.86
C ASN A 99 8.04 5.85 2.18
N ASN A 100 7.39 4.89 2.84
CA ASN A 100 6.22 4.18 2.32
C ASN A 100 4.96 5.06 2.12
N ARG A 101 4.98 6.30 2.60
CA ARG A 101 3.87 7.23 2.41
C ARG A 101 4.00 8.05 1.12
N GLU A 102 5.19 8.10 0.56
CA GLU A 102 5.49 8.88 -0.66
C GLU A 102 5.80 7.99 -1.86
N PHE A 103 6.31 6.77 -1.60
CA PHE A 103 6.73 5.85 -2.65
C PHE A 103 6.02 4.51 -2.54
N ALA A 104 5.52 4.04 -3.66
CA ALA A 104 5.12 2.65 -3.80
C ALA A 104 6.35 1.79 -4.14
N HIS A 105 6.38 0.57 -3.66
CA HIS A 105 7.43 -0.38 -3.99
C HIS A 105 6.84 -1.72 -4.38
N TYR A 106 7.51 -2.38 -5.28
CA TYR A 106 7.18 -3.69 -5.78
C TYR A 106 8.43 -4.57 -5.78
N ARG A 107 8.26 -5.84 -5.63
CA ARG A 107 9.31 -6.83 -5.75
C ARG A 107 8.93 -7.84 -6.80
N SER A 108 9.82 -8.07 -7.78
CA SER A 108 9.67 -9.14 -8.76
C SER A 108 9.64 -10.52 -8.09
N GLU A 109 9.06 -11.48 -8.77
CA GLU A 109 9.18 -12.88 -8.38
C GLU A 109 10.65 -13.31 -8.36
N PHE A 110 10.97 -14.23 -7.50
CA PHE A 110 12.28 -14.87 -7.43
C PHE A 110 12.10 -16.34 -7.08
N LYS A 111 13.07 -17.13 -7.49
CA LYS A 111 13.18 -18.55 -7.08
C LYS A 111 14.42 -18.70 -6.22
N ASP A 112 14.23 -19.28 -5.05
CA ASP A 112 15.35 -19.75 -4.24
C ASP A 112 15.90 -21.04 -4.87
N ASP A 113 17.22 -21.17 -4.91
CA ASP A 113 17.89 -22.45 -5.15
C ASP A 113 18.39 -23.06 -3.83
N GLU A 114 18.86 -24.29 -3.88
CA GLU A 114 19.30 -24.99 -2.67
C GLU A 114 20.52 -24.32 -1.99
N THR A 115 21.33 -23.61 -2.74
CA THR A 115 22.59 -23.01 -2.30
C THR A 115 22.46 -21.52 -2.01
N ARG A 116 21.51 -20.84 -2.66
CA ARG A 116 21.29 -19.38 -2.56
C ARG A 116 19.87 -19.07 -2.18
N LYS A 117 19.64 -18.95 -0.88
CA LYS A 117 18.36 -18.50 -0.35
C LYS A 117 18.39 -16.99 -0.16
N ARG A 118 17.38 -16.34 -0.71
CA ARG A 118 17.18 -14.90 -0.50
C ARG A 118 16.63 -14.65 0.89
N HIS A 119 17.36 -13.86 1.68
CA HIS A 119 16.92 -13.44 3.00
C HIS A 119 16.91 -11.92 3.06
N LEU A 120 15.73 -11.33 3.21
CA LEU A 120 15.53 -9.89 3.41
C LEU A 120 14.90 -9.65 4.78
N ILE A 121 15.54 -8.80 5.56
CA ILE A 121 15.02 -8.35 6.85
C ILE A 121 14.30 -7.03 6.59
N ARG A 122 13.04 -6.91 7.04
CA ARG A 122 12.27 -5.68 6.98
C ARG A 122 12.07 -5.15 8.39
N LEU A 123 12.40 -3.87 8.57
CA LEU A 123 12.13 -3.12 9.80
C LEU A 123 11.18 -1.97 9.47
N TRP A 124 10.24 -1.73 10.36
CA TRP A 124 9.32 -0.60 10.29
C TRP A 124 9.73 0.44 11.30
N PHE A 125 9.91 1.67 10.84
CA PHE A 125 10.21 2.82 11.68
C PHE A 125 9.01 3.75 11.71
N ARG A 126 8.73 4.30 12.89
CA ARG A 126 7.67 5.30 13.11
C ARG A 126 8.25 6.40 13.96
N GLU A 127 7.83 7.62 13.72
CA GLU A 127 8.22 8.77 14.55
C GLU A 127 7.49 8.75 15.89
N GLN A 128 6.24 8.29 15.89
CA GLN A 128 5.38 8.23 17.08
C GLN A 128 4.43 7.03 16.96
N GLY A 129 3.84 6.65 18.09
CA GLY A 129 2.74 5.72 18.11
C GLY A 129 3.00 4.44 18.90
N ARG A 130 2.03 3.56 18.83
CA ARG A 130 2.03 2.24 19.47
C ARG A 130 2.79 1.23 18.60
N PRO A 131 3.16 0.06 19.16
CA PRO A 131 3.72 -1.04 18.37
C PRO A 131 2.83 -1.47 17.19
N PHE A 132 1.51 -1.27 17.33
CA PHE A 132 0.52 -1.63 16.32
C PHE A 132 0.19 -0.44 15.40
N TYR A 133 -0.09 -0.75 14.15
CA TYR A 133 -0.41 0.24 13.15
C TYR A 133 -1.88 0.68 13.25
N ASP A 134 -2.12 1.97 13.45
CA ASP A 134 -3.46 2.54 13.58
C ASP A 134 -4.01 3.16 12.27
N GLY A 135 -3.29 3.04 11.17
CA GLY A 135 -3.69 3.55 9.87
C GLY A 135 -2.81 4.69 9.37
#